data_c2d7a2e32282bf214d8602ea564c55f5
#
_entry.id   c2d7a2e32282bf214d8602ea564c55f5
#
_cell.length_a   1.000
_cell.length_b   1.000
_cell.length_c   1.000
_cell.angle_alpha   90.00
_cell.angle_beta   90.00
_cell.angle_gamma   90.00
#
_symmetry.space_group_name_H-M   'P 1'
#
loop_
_entity.id
_entity.type
_entity.pdbx_description
1 polymer ?
#
loop_
_entity_poly.entity_id
_entity_poly.type
_entity_poly.pdbx_seq_one_letter_code
_entity_poly.pdbx_strand_id
1 'polypeptide(L)'
;MPSVFRLESFGLAFAALALLSGCNMVWRRILPDPERNQVVRVEKGERLYFDLQEDVDAGYRWDFTCDDRDVEVTLDHEPPSGGGAGRELGTAEVRIRVHRGYDGPTTIRFFYKSRGKPVEKAFTVTLYRRIGDYAFWE
;
A
#
# COMPACT_ATOMS: atom_id res chain seq x y z
N MET A 1 -26.01 -7.56 -69.73
CA MET A 1 -26.04 -6.47 -68.77
C MET A 1 -25.12 -6.83 -67.63
N PRO A 2 -23.92 -6.35 -67.61
CA PRO A 2 -23.08 -6.60 -66.45
C PRO A 2 -23.46 -5.66 -65.35
N SER A 3 -23.98 -6.17 -64.27
CA SER A 3 -24.18 -5.45 -63.04
C SER A 3 -22.84 -5.26 -62.38
N VAL A 4 -22.41 -4.03 -62.34
CA VAL A 4 -21.20 -3.65 -61.60
C VAL A 4 -21.51 -3.66 -60.11
N PHE A 5 -21.08 -4.70 -59.42
CA PHE A 5 -21.02 -4.69 -57.95
C PHE A 5 -19.89 -3.77 -57.55
N ARG A 6 -20.22 -2.57 -57.17
CA ARG A 6 -19.32 -1.67 -56.44
C ARG A 6 -19.19 -2.21 -55.05
N LEU A 7 -18.14 -2.91 -54.76
CA LEU A 7 -17.70 -3.12 -53.38
C LEU A 7 -17.22 -1.78 -52.87
N GLU A 8 -18.10 -1.08 -52.19
CA GLU A 8 -17.67 0.01 -51.33
C GLU A 8 -16.95 -0.62 -50.14
N SER A 9 -15.68 -0.53 -50.16
CA SER A 9 -14.82 -0.79 -49.00
C SER A 9 -15.16 0.22 -47.95
N PHE A 10 -16.08 -0.13 -47.04
CA PHE A 10 -16.16 0.52 -45.80
C PHE A 10 -14.87 0.22 -45.05
N GLY A 11 -13.90 1.08 -45.23
CA GLY A 11 -12.78 1.17 -44.35
C GLY A 11 -13.30 1.48 -42.95
N LEU A 12 -13.47 0.45 -42.18
CA LEU A 12 -13.56 0.55 -40.75
C LEU A 12 -12.24 1.13 -40.25
N ALA A 13 -12.15 2.44 -40.30
CA ALA A 13 -11.22 3.14 -39.46
C ALA A 13 -11.64 2.87 -38.02
N PHE A 14 -11.22 1.74 -37.50
CA PHE A 14 -11.06 1.63 -36.07
C PHE A 14 -9.99 2.64 -35.69
N ALA A 15 -10.46 3.88 -35.48
CA ALA A 15 -9.75 4.77 -34.61
C ALA A 15 -9.65 4.00 -33.30
N ALA A 16 -8.54 3.29 -33.13
CA ALA A 16 -8.09 2.91 -31.82
C ALA A 16 -7.92 4.24 -31.08
N LEU A 17 -9.02 4.73 -30.50
CA LEU A 17 -8.95 5.61 -29.38
C LEU A 17 -8.21 4.76 -28.32
N ALA A 18 -6.90 4.74 -28.44
CA ALA A 18 -6.07 4.45 -27.31
C ALA A 18 -6.47 5.49 -26.30
N LEU A 19 -7.47 5.15 -25.50
CA LEU A 19 -7.72 5.75 -24.24
C LEU A 19 -6.42 5.60 -23.50
N LEU A 20 -5.56 6.58 -23.70
CA LEU A 20 -4.55 6.97 -22.74
C LEU A 20 -5.31 7.48 -21.52
N SER A 21 -6.20 6.66 -21.01
CA SER A 21 -6.49 6.63 -19.62
C SER A 21 -5.12 6.42 -19.02
N GLY A 22 -4.46 7.50 -18.69
CA GLY A 22 -3.30 7.43 -17.85
C GLY A 22 -3.76 6.64 -16.65
N CYS A 23 -3.61 5.32 -16.72
CA CYS A 23 -3.67 4.50 -15.56
C CYS A 23 -2.58 5.06 -14.67
N ASN A 24 -2.96 5.99 -13.81
CA ASN A 24 -2.20 6.20 -12.60
C ASN A 24 -2.24 4.83 -11.91
N MET A 25 -1.40 3.92 -12.36
CA MET A 25 -1.15 2.68 -11.66
C MET A 25 -0.58 3.10 -10.31
N VAL A 26 -1.48 3.26 -9.37
CA VAL A 26 -1.11 3.39 -7.98
C VAL A 26 -0.53 2.04 -7.62
N TRP A 27 0.77 1.97 -7.58
CA TRP A 27 1.48 0.77 -7.17
C TRP A 27 1.08 0.45 -5.74
N ARG A 28 0.22 -0.54 -5.62
CA ARG A 28 -0.22 -1.06 -4.34
C ARG A 28 0.56 -2.32 -4.05
N ARG A 29 1.31 -2.31 -2.95
CA ARG A 29 2.09 -3.46 -2.53
C ARG A 29 1.67 -3.92 -1.14
N ILE A 30 1.44 -5.21 -1.00
CA ILE A 30 1.17 -5.86 0.28
C ILE A 30 2.50 -6.34 0.85
N LEU A 31 2.79 -5.97 2.10
CA LEU A 31 3.96 -6.46 2.80
C LEU A 31 3.65 -7.81 3.44
N PRO A 32 4.41 -8.86 3.14
CA PRO A 32 4.32 -10.11 3.87
C PRO A 32 4.99 -9.97 5.24
N ASP A 33 4.58 -10.77 6.20
CA ASP A 33 5.16 -10.83 7.55
C ASP A 33 5.34 -9.44 8.21
N PRO A 34 4.25 -8.71 8.45
CA PRO A 34 4.34 -7.31 8.85
C PRO A 34 4.97 -7.10 10.23
N GLU A 35 4.82 -8.03 11.16
CA GLU A 35 5.27 -7.88 12.56
C GLU A 35 6.77 -8.15 12.76
N ARG A 36 7.60 -7.71 11.84
CA ARG A 36 9.06 -7.86 11.95
C ARG A 36 9.76 -6.60 11.45
N ASN A 37 10.94 -6.36 12.00
CA ASN A 37 11.79 -5.30 11.51
C ASN A 37 12.20 -5.59 10.06
N GLN A 38 11.93 -4.64 9.18
CA GLN A 38 12.21 -4.80 7.76
C GLN A 38 12.60 -3.48 7.11
N VAL A 39 13.33 -3.61 6.03
CA VAL A 39 13.74 -2.49 5.18
C VAL A 39 13.08 -2.65 3.83
N VAL A 40 12.37 -1.62 3.39
CA VAL A 40 11.55 -1.67 2.19
C VAL A 40 11.98 -0.58 1.22
N ARG A 41 12.32 -0.96 0.01
CA ARG A 41 12.55 -0.01 -1.09
C ARG A 41 11.21 0.47 -1.61
N VAL A 42 11.07 1.78 -1.71
CA VAL A 42 9.82 2.40 -2.16
C VAL A 42 10.06 3.38 -3.30
N GLU A 43 9.03 3.56 -4.11
CA GLU A 43 8.97 4.57 -5.16
C GLU A 43 8.07 5.73 -4.73
N LYS A 44 8.28 6.89 -5.33
CA LYS A 44 7.41 8.04 -5.10
C LYS A 44 5.99 7.73 -5.54
N GLY A 45 5.02 7.99 -4.67
CA GLY A 45 3.61 7.72 -4.92
C GLY A 45 3.19 6.28 -4.61
N GLU A 46 4.09 5.42 -4.19
CA GLU A 46 3.79 4.03 -3.81
C GLU A 46 2.92 3.97 -2.55
N ARG A 47 2.09 2.96 -2.48
CA ARG A 47 1.26 2.64 -1.32
C ARG A 47 1.55 1.22 -0.84
N LEU A 48 1.81 1.10 0.45
CA LEU A 48 2.02 -0.17 1.12
C LEU A 48 0.82 -0.48 2.02
N TYR A 49 0.46 -1.75 2.09
CA TYR A 49 -0.66 -2.23 2.89
C TYR A 49 -0.27 -3.49 3.63
N PHE A 50 -0.72 -3.60 4.86
CA PHE A 50 -0.65 -4.83 5.64
C PHE A 50 -1.63 -4.77 6.81
N ASP A 51 -2.00 -5.93 7.33
CA ASP A 51 -2.90 -6.08 8.44
C ASP A 51 -2.16 -6.55 9.69
N LEU A 52 -2.53 -5.97 10.83
CA LEU A 52 -2.05 -6.34 12.15
C LEU A 52 -3.22 -6.84 12.99
N GLN A 53 -3.01 -7.90 13.76
CA GLN A 53 -4.05 -8.41 14.65
C GLN A 53 -4.03 -7.67 15.99
N GLU A 54 -5.22 -7.40 16.53
CA GLU A 54 -5.41 -6.69 17.78
C GLU A 54 -6.30 -7.48 18.74
N ASP A 55 -5.85 -7.65 19.97
CA ASP A 55 -6.69 -8.17 21.06
C ASP A 55 -7.46 -7.03 21.72
N VAL A 56 -8.52 -6.62 21.07
CA VAL A 56 -9.34 -5.48 21.51
C VAL A 56 -10.00 -5.76 22.86
N ASP A 57 -10.40 -7.00 23.12
CA ASP A 57 -11.04 -7.37 24.39
C ASP A 57 -10.08 -7.24 25.58
N ALA A 58 -8.80 -7.51 25.36
CA ALA A 58 -7.76 -7.25 26.34
C ALA A 58 -7.29 -5.77 26.39
N GLY A 59 -7.86 -4.93 25.55
CA GLY A 59 -7.54 -3.51 25.45
C GLY A 59 -6.25 -3.17 24.70
N TYR A 60 -5.71 -4.12 23.94
CA TYR A 60 -4.50 -3.93 23.15
C TYR A 60 -4.80 -3.35 21.76
N ARG A 61 -4.01 -2.37 21.38
CA ARG A 61 -4.06 -1.76 20.04
C ARG A 61 -2.68 -1.44 19.51
N TRP A 62 -2.59 -1.45 18.20
CA TRP A 62 -1.43 -0.94 17.47
C TRP A 62 -1.49 0.59 17.37
N ASP A 63 -0.32 1.19 17.45
CA ASP A 63 -0.09 2.59 17.17
C ASP A 63 1.26 2.75 16.46
N PHE A 64 1.59 3.95 16.01
CA PHE A 64 2.82 4.18 15.28
C PHE A 64 3.41 5.56 15.57
N THR A 65 4.69 5.71 15.26
CA THR A 65 5.38 7.00 15.15
C THR A 65 6.08 7.10 13.82
N CYS A 66 5.95 8.27 13.17
CA CYS A 66 6.62 8.59 11.92
C CYS A 66 6.90 10.10 11.88
N ASP A 67 8.16 10.48 11.75
CA ASP A 67 8.59 11.88 11.78
C ASP A 67 8.68 12.52 10.40
N ASP A 68 8.47 11.76 9.33
CA ASP A 68 8.59 12.25 7.96
C ASP A 68 7.23 12.67 7.41
N ARG A 69 7.08 13.96 7.12
CA ARG A 69 5.87 14.54 6.53
C ARG A 69 5.56 14.04 5.11
N ASP A 70 6.56 13.50 4.42
CA ASP A 70 6.39 12.94 3.07
C ASP A 70 5.98 11.46 3.08
N VAL A 71 5.79 10.92 4.28
CA VAL A 71 5.25 9.58 4.52
C VAL A 71 3.99 9.70 5.37
N GLU A 72 2.88 9.35 4.78
CA GLU A 72 1.58 9.30 5.48
C GLU A 72 1.29 7.87 5.92
N VAL A 73 1.07 7.69 7.21
CA VAL A 73 0.68 6.40 7.81
C VAL A 73 -0.72 6.51 8.35
N THR A 74 -1.57 5.55 7.99
CA THR A 74 -2.94 5.45 8.50
C THR A 74 -3.16 4.08 9.10
N LEU A 75 -3.77 4.05 10.27
CA LEU A 75 -4.23 2.84 10.95
C LEU A 75 -5.75 2.88 11.04
N ASP A 76 -6.41 1.94 10.37
CA ASP A 76 -7.85 1.73 10.48
C ASP A 76 -8.12 0.50 11.35
N HIS A 77 -8.71 0.73 12.51
CA HIS A 77 -9.05 -0.32 13.46
C HIS A 77 -10.43 -0.89 13.16
N GLU A 78 -10.46 -2.16 12.82
CA GLU A 78 -11.69 -2.90 12.60
C GLU A 78 -11.95 -3.84 13.77
N PRO A 79 -13.10 -3.70 14.45
CA PRO A 79 -13.46 -4.63 15.51
C PRO A 79 -13.65 -6.04 14.97
N PRO A 80 -13.55 -7.09 15.81
CA PRO A 80 -13.82 -8.44 15.36
C PRO A 80 -15.26 -8.55 14.86
N SER A 81 -15.42 -9.15 13.68
CA SER A 81 -16.73 -9.38 13.05
C SER A 81 -17.26 -10.73 13.47
N GLY A 82 -18.22 -10.77 14.35
CA GLY A 82 -18.98 -11.98 14.58
C GLY A 82 -19.26 -12.30 16.04
N GLY A 83 -20.35 -13.02 16.29
CA GLY A 83 -20.80 -13.49 17.60
C GLY A 83 -20.36 -14.93 17.86
N GLY A 84 -19.12 -15.32 17.55
CA GLY A 84 -18.60 -16.64 17.86
C GLY A 84 -18.29 -16.79 19.36
N ALA A 85 -18.46 -17.98 19.90
CA ALA A 85 -18.10 -18.33 21.27
C ALA A 85 -16.57 -18.52 21.40
N GLY A 86 -15.78 -17.49 21.06
CA GLY A 86 -14.33 -17.51 21.11
C GLY A 86 -13.77 -16.10 21.16
N ARG A 87 -12.51 -15.98 21.60
CA ARG A 87 -11.76 -14.73 21.60
C ARG A 87 -11.45 -14.34 20.17
N GLU A 88 -12.22 -13.45 19.62
CA GLU A 88 -11.98 -12.93 18.27
C GLU A 88 -11.02 -11.76 18.32
N LEU A 89 -10.05 -11.78 17.41
CA LEU A 89 -9.10 -10.69 17.25
C LEU A 89 -9.66 -9.66 16.27
N GLY A 90 -9.52 -8.37 16.60
CA GLY A 90 -9.72 -7.29 15.65
C GLY A 90 -8.53 -7.16 14.70
N THR A 91 -8.67 -6.29 13.72
CA THR A 91 -7.64 -6.02 12.71
C THR A 91 -7.34 -4.53 12.66
N ALA A 92 -6.07 -4.16 12.64
CA ALA A 92 -5.62 -2.84 12.26
C ALA A 92 -5.08 -2.89 10.82
N GLU A 93 -5.78 -2.27 9.88
CA GLU A 93 -5.30 -2.12 8.52
C GLU A 93 -4.32 -0.95 8.46
N VAL A 94 -3.08 -1.23 8.10
CA VAL A 94 -2.03 -0.23 7.94
C VAL A 94 -1.93 0.17 6.48
N ARG A 95 -1.95 1.47 6.25
CA ARG A 95 -1.67 2.07 4.93
C ARG A 95 -0.51 3.02 5.07
N ILE A 96 0.49 2.86 4.24
CA ILE A 96 1.62 3.76 4.14
C ILE A 96 1.63 4.35 2.74
N ARG A 97 1.52 5.66 2.65
CA ARG A 97 1.58 6.39 1.38
C ARG A 97 2.86 7.21 1.32
N VAL A 98 3.64 6.98 0.28
CA VAL A 98 4.86 7.74 0.02
C VAL A 98 4.55 8.88 -0.93
N HIS A 99 4.70 10.12 -0.48
CA HIS A 99 4.45 11.29 -1.30
C HIS A 99 5.55 11.52 -2.34
N ARG A 100 5.25 12.33 -3.34
CA ARG A 100 6.20 12.61 -4.44
C ARG A 100 7.46 13.35 -3.98
N GLY A 101 7.40 14.08 -2.88
CA GLY A 101 8.53 14.77 -2.28
C GLY A 101 9.46 13.91 -1.44
N TYR A 102 9.12 12.61 -1.30
CA TYR A 102 9.88 11.71 -0.47
C TYR A 102 11.32 11.51 -0.95
N ASP A 103 12.26 11.65 -0.04
CA ASP A 103 13.68 11.47 -0.29
C ASP A 103 14.31 10.34 0.55
N GLY A 104 13.74 10.07 1.73
CA GLY A 104 14.17 9.02 2.66
C GLY A 104 15.58 9.18 3.22
N PRO A 105 16.10 8.20 3.97
CA PRO A 105 15.35 7.09 4.55
C PRO A 105 14.43 7.52 5.67
N THR A 106 13.38 6.74 5.92
CA THR A 106 12.40 7.02 6.98
C THR A 106 12.07 5.75 7.73
N THR A 107 12.16 5.79 9.05
CA THR A 107 11.78 4.66 9.91
C THR A 107 10.46 4.92 10.57
N ILE A 108 9.51 4.02 10.34
CA ILE A 108 8.21 3.99 10.98
C ILE A 108 8.28 2.94 12.07
N ARG A 109 7.98 3.32 13.30
CA ARG A 109 7.91 2.40 14.42
C ARG A 109 6.47 2.09 14.73
N PHE A 110 6.11 0.82 14.71
CA PHE A 110 4.83 0.31 15.19
C PHE A 110 4.99 -0.30 16.55
N PHE A 111 4.03 -0.07 17.43
CA PHE A 111 4.05 -0.61 18.77
C PHE A 111 2.65 -1.03 19.23
N TYR A 112 2.61 -2.12 19.97
CA TYR A 112 1.40 -2.77 20.47
C TYR A 112 1.32 -2.65 21.96
N LYS A 113 0.32 -1.97 22.45
CA LYS A 113 0.16 -1.72 23.88
C LYS A 113 -1.31 -1.62 24.30
N SER A 114 -1.54 -1.88 25.57
CA SER A 114 -2.79 -1.56 26.26
C SER A 114 -2.62 -0.27 27.08
N ARG A 115 -3.71 0.44 27.28
CA ARG A 115 -3.72 1.69 28.06
C ARG A 115 -3.14 1.46 29.46
N GLY A 116 -2.17 2.27 29.83
CA GLY A 116 -1.53 2.20 31.14
C GLY A 116 -0.56 1.05 31.34
N LYS A 117 -0.27 0.27 30.29
CA LYS A 117 0.71 -0.81 30.30
C LYS A 117 1.91 -0.46 29.42
N PRO A 118 3.08 -1.07 29.66
CA PRO A 118 4.22 -0.91 28.80
C PRO A 118 3.95 -1.54 27.42
N VAL A 119 4.76 -1.14 26.43
CA VAL A 119 4.72 -1.74 25.09
C VAL A 119 5.01 -3.23 25.18
N GLU A 120 4.10 -4.05 24.67
CA GLU A 120 4.26 -5.50 24.67
C GLU A 120 5.17 -5.98 23.54
N LYS A 121 4.97 -5.44 22.34
CA LYS A 121 5.79 -5.74 21.16
C LYS A 121 5.89 -4.52 20.25
N ALA A 122 6.98 -4.43 19.52
CA ALA A 122 7.21 -3.38 18.55
C ALA A 122 8.03 -3.91 17.38
N PHE A 123 7.84 -3.28 16.23
CA PHE A 123 8.69 -3.51 15.06
C PHE A 123 8.86 -2.20 14.28
N THR A 124 9.81 -2.19 13.37
CA THR A 124 10.09 -1.04 12.51
C THR A 124 9.99 -1.40 11.04
N VAL A 125 9.44 -0.48 10.26
CA VAL A 125 9.51 -0.52 8.81
C VAL A 125 10.35 0.68 8.37
N THR A 126 11.52 0.42 7.82
CA THR A 126 12.39 1.46 7.29
C THR A 126 12.21 1.54 5.79
N LEU A 127 11.75 2.69 5.34
CA LEU A 127 11.58 2.99 3.93
C LEU A 127 12.83 3.66 3.40
N TYR A 128 13.24 3.31 2.19
CA TYR A 128 14.23 4.08 1.47
C TYR A 128 13.88 4.14 -0.01
N ARG A 129 14.23 5.25 -0.61
CA ARG A 129 13.93 5.49 -2.01
C ARG A 129 14.69 4.51 -2.90
N ARG A 130 13.98 3.88 -3.80
CA ARG A 130 14.60 3.19 -4.92
C ARG A 130 15.25 4.24 -5.82
N ILE A 131 16.56 4.32 -5.77
CA ILE A 131 17.33 5.05 -6.77
C ILE A 131 17.21 4.20 -8.03
N GLY A 132 16.63 4.75 -9.09
CA GLY A 132 16.55 4.03 -10.36
C GLY A 132 17.96 3.56 -10.73
N ASP A 133 18.02 2.35 -11.25
CA ASP A 133 19.25 1.78 -11.79
C ASP A 133 19.72 2.67 -12.97
N TYR A 134 20.34 3.78 -12.65
CA TYR A 134 21.24 4.39 -13.58
C TYR A 134 22.41 3.42 -13.68
N ALA A 135 22.31 2.53 -14.66
CA ALA A 135 23.43 1.73 -15.05
C ALA A 135 24.60 2.69 -15.32
N PHE A 136 25.55 2.69 -14.41
CA PHE A 136 26.85 3.27 -14.69
C PHE A 136 27.47 2.36 -15.74
N TRP A 137 27.22 2.70 -17.00
CA TRP A 137 28.05 2.23 -18.07
C TRP A 137 29.24 3.18 -18.15
N GLU A 138 30.27 2.89 -17.43
CA GLU A 138 31.62 3.29 -17.78
C GLU A 138 32.37 2.10 -18.39
#